data_7020ad76ce9e759dcb964cfdcdcee4d6
#
_entry.id   7020ad76ce9e759dcb964cfdcdcee4d6
#
_cell.length_a   1.000
_cell.length_b   1.000
_cell.length_c   1.000
_cell.angle_alpha   90.00
_cell.angle_beta   90.00
_cell.angle_gamma   90.00
#
_symmetry.space_group_name_H-M   'P 1'
#
loop_
_entity.id
_entity.type
_entity.pdbx_description
1 polymer ?
#
loop_
_entity_poly.entity_id
_entity_poly.type
_entity_poly.pdbx_seq_one_letter_code
_entity_poly.pdbx_strand_id
1 'polypeptide(L)'
;MERHIDINQFDYDLPDERIAKFPLAERSASKLLVYRNGAISESRFDRLGEELPEGAMLVFNNTKVIRARIIMHKPSGARIEVFCLEPHAPADYERAFAVKGKCAWSCIVGNLKKWKEGALVIDFTLDGTPQQLRAYRTGTGGREQIVRFEWEADLTFGELLELLGRIPIPPYLNRDSQQIDYTRYQTVYSKFEGSVAAPTAGLHFTPELIASLGAAGVEFEEVTLHVGAGTFLPVKDDDACRHAMHTEHFEIRRTTVERLLHRWGHIVAVGTTSVRTLESLAALAWRIRREGSPDEMRAVGQWELYDIPASYTGREALEELLAYMERNDLGTLKASKQIMIEPLGYRWRI
;
A
#
# COMPACT_ATOMS: atom_id res chain seq x y z
N MET A 1 -17.14 -1.66 25.19
CA MET A 1 -17.47 -3.05 24.79
C MET A 1 -16.25 -3.64 24.13
N GLU A 2 -15.79 -4.80 24.57
CA GLU A 2 -14.69 -5.49 23.90
C GLU A 2 -15.20 -5.96 22.54
N ARG A 3 -14.51 -5.59 21.45
CA ARG A 3 -14.88 -5.99 20.08
C ARG A 3 -14.41 -7.42 19.86
N HIS A 4 -15.22 -8.20 19.20
CA HIS A 4 -14.89 -9.57 18.83
C HIS A 4 -15.34 -9.83 17.39
N ILE A 5 -14.42 -10.25 16.54
CA ILE A 5 -14.69 -10.62 15.15
C ILE A 5 -14.13 -12.03 14.95
N ASP A 6 -15.01 -13.02 14.97
CA ASP A 6 -14.64 -14.41 14.71
C ASP A 6 -14.27 -14.57 13.23
N ILE A 7 -12.97 -14.75 12.97
CA ILE A 7 -12.42 -14.85 11.60
C ILE A 7 -12.97 -16.07 10.85
N ASN A 8 -13.37 -17.13 11.58
CA ASN A 8 -13.88 -18.37 10.98
C ASN A 8 -15.23 -18.16 10.28
N GLN A 9 -15.98 -17.10 10.61
CA GLN A 9 -17.22 -16.73 9.91
C GLN A 9 -16.98 -16.27 8.47
N PHE A 10 -15.74 -15.95 8.12
CA PHE A 10 -15.33 -15.47 6.78
C PHE A 10 -14.53 -16.55 6.04
N ASP A 11 -14.35 -17.73 6.63
CA ASP A 11 -13.68 -18.83 5.98
C ASP A 11 -14.61 -19.52 4.98
N TYR A 12 -14.04 -19.94 3.86
CA TYR A 12 -14.74 -20.66 2.82
C TYR A 12 -13.75 -21.52 2.02
N ASP A 13 -14.24 -22.55 1.38
CA ASP A 13 -13.42 -23.42 0.54
C ASP A 13 -12.97 -22.66 -0.71
N LEU A 14 -11.68 -22.35 -0.79
CA LEU A 14 -11.01 -21.70 -1.92
C LEU A 14 -9.91 -22.62 -2.46
N PRO A 15 -10.23 -23.57 -3.33
CA PRO A 15 -9.24 -24.47 -3.91
C PRO A 15 -8.21 -23.68 -4.74
N ASP A 16 -6.95 -24.16 -4.75
CA ASP A 16 -5.83 -23.45 -5.40
C ASP A 16 -6.04 -23.23 -6.91
N GLU A 17 -6.77 -24.12 -7.58
CA GLU A 17 -7.15 -23.97 -8.99
C GLU A 17 -8.12 -22.82 -9.28
N ARG A 18 -8.80 -22.30 -8.26
CA ARG A 18 -9.63 -21.09 -8.38
C ARG A 18 -8.83 -19.80 -8.32
N ILE A 19 -7.57 -19.88 -7.90
CA ILE A 19 -6.67 -18.72 -7.82
C ILE A 19 -5.91 -18.61 -9.14
N ALA A 20 -6.19 -17.56 -9.91
CA ALA A 20 -5.46 -17.28 -11.14
C ALA A 20 -3.99 -17.00 -10.85
N LYS A 21 -3.08 -17.83 -11.34
CA LYS A 21 -1.63 -17.70 -11.12
C LYS A 21 -1.00 -16.61 -12.00
N PHE A 22 -1.64 -16.28 -13.11
CA PHE A 22 -1.20 -15.27 -14.07
C PHE A 22 -2.34 -14.33 -14.46
N PRO A 23 -2.06 -13.07 -14.79
CA PRO A 23 -3.07 -12.14 -15.28
C PRO A 23 -3.53 -12.53 -16.69
N LEU A 24 -4.74 -12.11 -17.04
CA LEU A 24 -5.23 -12.18 -18.42
C LEU A 24 -4.36 -11.33 -19.35
N ALA A 25 -4.31 -11.64 -20.64
CA ALA A 25 -3.61 -10.82 -21.63
C ALA A 25 -4.14 -9.37 -21.60
N GLU A 26 -5.46 -9.22 -21.67
CA GLU A 26 -6.15 -7.93 -21.52
C GLU A 26 -6.55 -7.70 -20.06
N ARG A 27 -6.01 -6.64 -19.42
CA ARG A 27 -6.28 -6.33 -18.00
C ARG A 27 -7.76 -6.12 -17.73
N SER A 28 -8.43 -5.35 -18.59
CA SER A 28 -9.83 -4.98 -18.45
C SER A 28 -10.82 -6.09 -18.79
N ALA A 29 -10.35 -7.20 -19.39
CA ALA A 29 -11.22 -8.34 -19.69
C ALA A 29 -11.59 -9.19 -18.47
N SER A 30 -11.11 -8.85 -17.28
CA SER A 30 -11.44 -9.55 -16.04
C SER A 30 -12.93 -9.51 -15.75
N LYS A 31 -13.45 -10.58 -15.15
CA LYS A 31 -14.82 -10.61 -14.62
C LYS A 31 -14.97 -9.57 -13.51
N LEU A 32 -16.13 -8.93 -13.47
CA LEU A 32 -16.53 -7.99 -12.44
C LEU A 32 -17.75 -8.55 -11.72
N LEU A 33 -17.60 -8.81 -10.42
CA LEU A 33 -18.73 -9.12 -9.55
C LEU A 33 -19.27 -7.80 -9.01
N VAL A 34 -20.57 -7.56 -9.25
CA VAL A 34 -21.25 -6.35 -8.81
C VAL A 34 -22.21 -6.70 -7.68
N TYR A 35 -22.04 -6.03 -6.54
CA TYR A 35 -22.98 -6.11 -5.42
C TYR A 35 -23.67 -4.77 -5.24
N ARG A 36 -24.98 -4.75 -5.37
CA ARG A 36 -25.79 -3.51 -5.24
C ARG A 36 -27.10 -3.80 -4.53
N ASN A 37 -27.35 -3.14 -3.41
CA ASN A 37 -28.61 -3.24 -2.65
C ASN A 37 -29.03 -4.69 -2.32
N GLY A 38 -28.08 -5.55 -1.97
CA GLY A 38 -28.34 -6.95 -1.65
C GLY A 38 -28.37 -7.90 -2.84
N ALA A 39 -28.33 -7.38 -4.08
CA ALA A 39 -28.29 -8.19 -5.30
C ALA A 39 -26.86 -8.35 -5.80
N ILE A 40 -26.54 -9.55 -6.30
CA ILE A 40 -25.28 -9.88 -6.93
C ILE A 40 -25.51 -10.09 -8.42
N SER A 41 -24.68 -9.48 -9.25
CA SER A 41 -24.66 -9.68 -10.69
C SER A 41 -23.22 -9.80 -11.21
N GLU A 42 -23.05 -10.29 -12.41
CA GLU A 42 -21.76 -10.41 -13.07
C GLU A 42 -21.68 -9.47 -14.28
N SER A 43 -20.55 -8.82 -14.44
CA SER A 43 -20.19 -7.97 -15.55
C SER A 43 -18.74 -8.21 -15.95
N ARG A 44 -18.16 -7.32 -16.75
CA ARG A 44 -16.74 -7.29 -17.09
C ARG A 44 -16.16 -5.95 -16.73
N PHE A 45 -14.88 -5.93 -16.39
CA PHE A 45 -14.24 -4.72 -15.92
C PHE A 45 -14.13 -3.63 -17.02
N ASP A 46 -14.04 -4.03 -18.29
CA ASP A 46 -14.08 -3.10 -19.43
C ASP A 46 -15.43 -2.36 -19.58
N ARG A 47 -16.48 -2.84 -18.89
CA ARG A 47 -17.81 -2.20 -18.82
C ARG A 47 -18.04 -1.47 -17.48
N LEU A 48 -16.97 -1.18 -16.72
CA LEU A 48 -17.08 -0.53 -15.43
C LEU A 48 -17.92 0.75 -15.45
N GLY A 49 -17.88 1.51 -16.56
CA GLY A 49 -18.64 2.75 -16.71
C GLY A 49 -20.16 2.56 -16.59
N GLU A 50 -20.69 1.37 -16.93
CA GLU A 50 -22.11 1.07 -16.79
C GLU A 50 -22.53 0.83 -15.33
N GLU A 51 -21.56 0.55 -14.47
CA GLU A 51 -21.77 0.24 -13.05
C GLU A 51 -21.52 1.44 -12.13
N LEU A 52 -20.88 2.49 -12.64
CA LEU A 52 -20.58 3.67 -11.84
C LEU A 52 -21.81 4.61 -11.75
N PRO A 53 -22.02 5.28 -10.60
CA PRO A 53 -23.03 6.33 -10.51
C PRO A 53 -22.65 7.53 -11.39
N GLU A 54 -23.66 8.27 -11.84
CA GLU A 54 -23.45 9.52 -12.58
C GLU A 54 -22.63 10.50 -11.74
N GLY A 55 -21.65 11.15 -12.36
CA GLY A 55 -20.77 12.12 -11.70
C GLY A 55 -19.77 11.49 -10.74
N ALA A 56 -19.52 10.18 -10.83
CA ALA A 56 -18.57 9.49 -9.99
C ALA A 56 -17.16 10.10 -10.07
N MET A 57 -16.49 10.18 -8.92
CA MET A 57 -15.05 10.45 -8.80
C MET A 57 -14.35 9.19 -8.28
N LEU A 58 -13.48 8.60 -9.09
CA LEU A 58 -12.65 7.47 -8.69
C LEU A 58 -11.39 7.95 -7.98
N VAL A 59 -11.12 7.42 -6.78
CA VAL A 59 -9.94 7.76 -5.99
C VAL A 59 -8.97 6.59 -5.99
N PHE A 60 -7.77 6.80 -6.54
CA PHE A 60 -6.72 5.79 -6.70
C PHE A 60 -5.60 5.94 -5.69
N ASN A 61 -4.97 4.81 -5.33
CA ASN A 61 -3.63 4.84 -4.75
C ASN A 61 -2.59 4.84 -5.87
N ASN A 62 -1.78 5.89 -5.97
CA ASN A 62 -0.83 6.14 -7.05
C ASN A 62 0.59 5.63 -6.77
N THR A 63 0.78 4.83 -5.73
CA THR A 63 2.12 4.30 -5.42
C THR A 63 2.53 3.17 -6.36
N LYS A 64 3.83 3.13 -6.65
CA LYS A 64 4.49 2.13 -7.49
C LYS A 64 5.15 1.06 -6.63
N VAL A 65 5.00 -0.20 -7.03
CA VAL A 65 5.65 -1.33 -6.35
C VAL A 65 7.14 -1.33 -6.67
N ILE A 66 7.94 -1.39 -5.63
CA ILE A 66 9.40 -1.50 -5.74
C ILE A 66 9.85 -2.96 -5.78
N ARG A 67 11.03 -3.22 -6.34
CA ARG A 67 11.66 -4.55 -6.37
C ARG A 67 12.27 -4.87 -5.01
N ALA A 68 11.46 -4.90 -3.98
CA ALA A 68 11.87 -4.92 -2.58
C ALA A 68 12.50 -6.24 -2.11
N ARG A 69 12.47 -7.32 -2.91
CA ARG A 69 13.06 -8.62 -2.57
C ARG A 69 14.44 -8.76 -3.14
N ILE A 70 15.45 -8.83 -2.28
CA ILE A 70 16.86 -9.03 -2.67
C ILE A 70 17.27 -10.44 -2.26
N ILE A 71 17.73 -11.25 -3.23
CA ILE A 71 18.25 -12.58 -2.98
C ILE A 71 19.77 -12.48 -2.81
N MET A 72 20.23 -12.75 -1.61
CA MET A 72 21.65 -12.69 -1.26
C MET A 72 22.17 -14.06 -0.85
N HIS A 73 23.47 -14.24 -0.86
CA HIS A 73 24.10 -15.49 -0.48
C HIS A 73 25.18 -15.26 0.58
N LYS A 74 25.30 -16.21 1.48
CA LYS A 74 26.48 -16.30 2.36
C LYS A 74 27.68 -16.88 1.59
N PRO A 75 28.91 -16.67 2.05
CA PRO A 75 30.06 -17.36 1.49
C PRO A 75 29.92 -18.88 1.48
N SER A 76 29.12 -19.46 2.39
CA SER A 76 28.76 -20.87 2.42
C SER A 76 27.77 -21.33 1.36
N GLY A 77 27.29 -20.43 0.46
CA GLY A 77 26.29 -20.69 -0.55
C GLY A 77 24.84 -20.64 -0.03
N ALA A 78 24.62 -20.42 1.27
CA ALA A 78 23.25 -20.38 1.80
C ALA A 78 22.48 -19.18 1.26
N ARG A 79 21.34 -19.44 0.61
CA ARG A 79 20.40 -18.42 0.09
C ARG A 79 19.66 -17.77 1.25
N ILE A 80 19.72 -16.45 1.30
CA ILE A 80 19.00 -15.58 2.23
C ILE A 80 18.18 -14.60 1.39
N GLU A 81 16.91 -14.46 1.72
CA GLU A 81 16.05 -13.45 1.12
C GLU A 81 15.93 -12.26 2.07
N VAL A 82 16.28 -11.07 1.60
CA VAL A 82 16.08 -9.81 2.34
C VAL A 82 14.97 -9.05 1.67
N PHE A 83 13.85 -8.87 2.38
CA PHE A 83 12.68 -8.19 1.90
C PHE A 83 12.57 -6.83 2.59
N CYS A 84 12.90 -5.77 1.86
CA CYS A 84 12.82 -4.39 2.33
C CYS A 84 11.37 -3.97 2.51
N LEU A 85 11.02 -3.42 3.69
CA LEU A 85 9.67 -3.00 4.04
C LEU A 85 9.55 -1.48 4.08
N GLU A 86 10.33 -0.88 4.98
CA GLU A 86 10.29 0.55 5.26
C GLU A 86 11.71 1.09 5.42
N PRO A 87 11.97 2.33 4.99
CA PRO A 87 13.25 2.96 5.21
C PRO A 87 13.45 3.25 6.71
N HIS A 88 14.66 2.97 7.20
CA HIS A 88 15.04 3.21 8.59
C HIS A 88 16.01 4.38 8.72
N ALA A 89 17.01 4.46 7.86
CA ALA A 89 17.96 5.56 7.83
C ALA A 89 18.51 5.78 6.40
N PRO A 90 18.15 6.92 5.76
CA PRO A 90 17.17 7.92 6.20
C PRO A 90 15.75 7.33 6.24
N ALA A 91 14.88 7.86 7.11
CA ALA A 91 13.52 7.34 7.32
C ALA A 91 12.49 7.81 6.27
N ASP A 92 12.82 8.81 5.48
CA ASP A 92 11.99 9.30 4.39
C ASP A 92 12.20 8.48 3.13
N TYR A 93 11.12 8.08 2.46
CA TYR A 93 11.18 7.22 1.27
C TYR A 93 11.97 7.84 0.11
N GLU A 94 11.69 9.09 -0.22
CA GLU A 94 12.34 9.78 -1.33
C GLU A 94 13.85 9.87 -1.10
N ARG A 95 14.25 10.28 0.11
CA ARG A 95 15.65 10.34 0.50
C ARG A 95 16.30 8.96 0.53
N ALA A 96 15.60 7.93 1.04
CA ALA A 96 16.13 6.58 1.13
C ALA A 96 16.40 5.97 -0.25
N PHE A 97 15.55 6.26 -1.24
CA PHE A 97 15.79 5.81 -2.61
C PHE A 97 16.89 6.60 -3.31
N ALA A 98 17.03 7.90 -3.02
CA ALA A 98 18.04 8.76 -3.65
C ALA A 98 19.44 8.63 -3.03
N VAL A 99 19.58 8.00 -1.86
CA VAL A 99 20.88 7.89 -1.18
C VAL A 99 21.86 7.02 -1.96
N LYS A 100 23.14 7.40 -1.94
CA LYS A 100 24.26 6.62 -2.49
C LYS A 100 25.18 6.13 -1.36
N GLY A 101 25.81 4.99 -1.58
CA GLY A 101 26.83 4.39 -0.73
C GLY A 101 26.32 3.58 0.45
N LYS A 102 25.33 4.08 1.21
CA LYS A 102 24.76 3.30 2.31
C LYS A 102 23.38 3.79 2.74
N CYS A 103 22.53 2.84 3.16
CA CYS A 103 21.26 3.10 3.84
C CYS A 103 20.93 1.96 4.80
N ALA A 104 19.85 2.14 5.58
CA ALA A 104 19.32 1.07 6.42
C ALA A 104 17.79 0.97 6.24
N TRP A 105 17.29 -0.26 6.23
CA TRP A 105 15.87 -0.57 6.05
C TRP A 105 15.39 -1.55 7.11
N SER A 106 14.15 -1.44 7.52
CA SER A 106 13.42 -2.50 8.19
C SER A 106 13.08 -3.57 7.18
N CYS A 107 13.44 -4.83 7.47
CA CYS A 107 13.34 -5.94 6.53
C CYS A 107 12.77 -7.19 7.18
N ILE A 108 11.99 -7.97 6.43
CA ILE A 108 11.77 -9.38 6.74
C ILE A 108 12.89 -10.18 6.10
N VAL A 109 13.46 -11.11 6.85
CA VAL A 109 14.57 -11.94 6.37
C VAL A 109 14.15 -13.40 6.33
N GLY A 110 14.09 -13.95 5.11
CA GLY A 110 13.89 -15.38 4.88
C GLY A 110 15.15 -16.17 5.25
N ASN A 111 14.97 -17.35 5.84
CA ASN A 111 16.09 -18.18 6.35
C ASN A 111 16.98 -17.48 7.40
N LEU A 112 16.40 -16.57 8.20
CA LEU A 112 17.10 -15.78 9.22
C LEU A 112 18.02 -16.63 10.12
N LYS A 113 17.61 -17.85 10.47
CA LYS A 113 18.39 -18.78 11.29
C LYS A 113 19.78 -19.08 10.70
N LYS A 114 19.94 -18.97 9.37
CA LYS A 114 21.21 -19.17 8.66
C LYS A 114 22.07 -17.90 8.62
N TRP A 115 21.50 -16.73 8.92
CA TRP A 115 22.23 -15.46 8.95
C TRP A 115 22.38 -14.95 10.39
N LYS A 116 23.28 -15.55 11.14
CA LYS A 116 23.57 -15.14 12.52
C LYS A 116 24.46 -13.91 12.57
N GLU A 117 25.51 -13.89 11.75
CA GLU A 117 26.54 -12.84 11.70
C GLU A 117 27.19 -12.76 10.31
N GLY A 118 28.00 -11.72 10.12
CA GLY A 118 28.73 -11.45 8.89
C GLY A 118 27.87 -10.75 7.83
N ALA A 119 28.55 -10.32 6.76
CA ALA A 119 27.91 -9.70 5.62
C ALA A 119 27.27 -10.74 4.70
N LEU A 120 26.13 -10.40 4.11
CA LEU A 120 25.66 -10.99 2.87
C LEU A 120 26.20 -10.17 1.71
N VAL A 121 26.50 -10.81 0.59
CA VAL A 121 27.12 -10.15 -0.57
C VAL A 121 26.37 -10.54 -1.84
N ILE A 122 26.18 -9.57 -2.72
CA ILE A 122 25.84 -9.79 -4.14
C ILE A 122 26.94 -9.18 -4.97
N ASP A 123 27.58 -9.99 -5.81
CA ASP A 123 28.46 -9.51 -6.86
C ASP A 123 27.62 -9.18 -8.11
N PHE A 124 27.88 -8.04 -8.72
CA PHE A 124 27.23 -7.61 -9.96
C PHE A 124 28.23 -6.83 -10.82
N THR A 125 27.88 -6.57 -12.07
CA THR A 125 28.70 -5.78 -12.99
C THR A 125 27.97 -4.53 -13.42
N LEU A 126 28.60 -3.38 -13.31
CA LEU A 126 28.10 -2.11 -13.79
C LEU A 126 29.09 -1.56 -14.83
N ASP A 127 28.64 -1.35 -16.05
CA ASP A 127 29.46 -0.85 -17.16
C ASP A 127 30.80 -1.60 -17.34
N GLY A 128 30.76 -2.94 -17.20
CA GLY A 128 31.92 -3.82 -17.29
C GLY A 128 32.79 -3.87 -16.02
N THR A 129 32.49 -3.08 -14.99
CA THR A 129 33.25 -3.04 -13.73
C THR A 129 32.58 -3.90 -12.67
N PRO A 130 33.31 -4.85 -12.02
CA PRO A 130 32.79 -5.61 -10.89
C PRO A 130 32.45 -4.72 -9.70
N GLN A 131 31.29 -4.94 -9.12
CA GLN A 131 30.74 -4.20 -7.99
C GLN A 131 30.17 -5.17 -6.95
N GLN A 132 29.96 -4.67 -5.73
CA GLN A 132 29.35 -5.46 -4.65
C GLN A 132 28.28 -4.66 -3.92
N LEU A 133 27.15 -5.31 -3.63
CA LEU A 133 26.20 -4.88 -2.60
C LEU A 133 26.39 -5.75 -1.37
N ARG A 134 26.64 -5.11 -0.23
CA ARG A 134 26.82 -5.78 1.07
C ARG A 134 25.64 -5.44 1.98
N ALA A 135 25.16 -6.42 2.72
CA ALA A 135 24.11 -6.22 3.72
C ALA A 135 24.57 -6.74 5.10
N TYR A 136 24.27 -5.94 6.13
CA TYR A 136 24.61 -6.23 7.52
C TYR A 136 23.35 -6.13 8.38
N ARG A 137 23.16 -7.10 9.25
CA ARG A 137 22.11 -7.01 10.25
C ARG A 137 22.60 -6.19 11.43
N THR A 138 21.96 -5.05 11.71
CA THR A 138 22.40 -4.07 12.72
C THR A 138 21.46 -3.97 13.93
N GLY A 139 20.25 -4.51 13.83
CA GLY A 139 19.26 -4.46 14.91
C GLY A 139 18.04 -5.32 14.62
N THR A 140 17.12 -5.35 15.59
CA THR A 140 15.82 -6.02 15.46
C THR A 140 14.71 -5.12 15.94
N GLY A 141 13.58 -5.13 15.25
CA GLY A 141 12.31 -4.50 15.63
C GLY A 141 11.20 -5.57 15.70
N GLY A 142 11.21 -6.40 16.74
CA GLY A 142 10.27 -7.51 16.83
C GLY A 142 10.53 -8.61 15.80
N ARG A 143 9.65 -8.79 14.81
CA ARG A 143 9.82 -9.76 13.71
C ARG A 143 10.74 -9.25 12.60
N GLU A 144 10.93 -7.96 12.53
CA GLU A 144 11.71 -7.28 11.50
C GLU A 144 13.18 -7.17 11.92
N GLN A 145 14.04 -7.08 10.94
CA GLN A 145 15.46 -6.88 11.13
C GLN A 145 15.85 -5.54 10.53
N ILE A 146 16.66 -4.77 11.23
CA ILE A 146 17.27 -3.58 10.64
C ILE A 146 18.49 -4.05 9.84
N VAL A 147 18.41 -3.88 8.53
CA VAL A 147 19.46 -4.26 7.59
C VAL A 147 20.08 -3.01 7.00
N ARG A 148 21.39 -2.87 7.20
CA ARG A 148 22.20 -1.83 6.59
C ARG A 148 22.79 -2.38 5.30
N PHE A 149 22.60 -1.64 4.20
CA PHE A 149 23.18 -1.89 2.89
C PHE A 149 24.35 -0.95 2.64
N GLU A 150 25.41 -1.45 2.01
CA GLU A 150 26.60 -0.70 1.64
C GLU A 150 27.07 -1.09 0.25
N TRP A 151 27.45 -0.09 -0.57
CA TRP A 151 27.96 -0.28 -1.93
C TRP A 151 28.86 0.89 -2.34
N GLU A 152 29.73 0.65 -3.35
CA GLU A 152 30.66 1.66 -3.88
C GLU A 152 30.26 2.14 -5.28
N ALA A 153 29.37 1.40 -5.97
CA ALA A 153 28.87 1.78 -7.28
C ALA A 153 28.19 3.17 -7.25
N ASP A 154 28.35 3.95 -8.29
CA ASP A 154 27.67 5.25 -8.43
C ASP A 154 26.20 5.08 -8.81
N LEU A 155 25.46 4.38 -7.97
CA LEU A 155 24.05 4.12 -8.07
C LEU A 155 23.36 4.56 -6.77
N THR A 156 22.13 5.06 -6.90
CA THR A 156 21.24 5.25 -5.78
C THR A 156 20.70 3.91 -5.29
N PHE A 157 20.15 3.85 -4.08
CA PHE A 157 19.53 2.61 -3.58
C PHE A 157 18.33 2.18 -4.42
N GLY A 158 17.55 3.12 -4.94
CA GLY A 158 16.46 2.85 -5.87
C GLY A 158 16.93 2.13 -7.14
N GLU A 159 18.01 2.62 -7.76
CA GLU A 159 18.62 2.01 -8.94
C GLU A 159 19.19 0.61 -8.63
N LEU A 160 19.77 0.41 -7.43
CA LEU A 160 20.20 -0.91 -6.98
C LEU A 160 19.03 -1.90 -6.83
N LEU A 161 17.91 -1.44 -6.27
CA LEU A 161 16.70 -2.27 -6.17
C LEU A 161 16.16 -2.63 -7.55
N GLU A 162 16.16 -1.68 -8.50
CA GLU A 162 15.77 -1.96 -9.88
C GLU A 162 16.71 -2.95 -10.58
N LEU A 163 18.00 -2.93 -10.27
CA LEU A 163 19.00 -3.82 -10.87
C LEU A 163 18.98 -5.22 -10.25
N LEU A 164 18.97 -5.31 -8.92
CA LEU A 164 19.25 -6.55 -8.16
C LEU A 164 18.01 -7.15 -7.52
N GLY A 165 16.97 -6.34 -7.34
CA GLY A 165 15.76 -6.73 -6.65
C GLY A 165 14.76 -7.48 -7.52
N ARG A 166 13.80 -8.11 -6.86
CA ARG A 166 12.65 -8.79 -7.46
C ARG A 166 11.36 -8.19 -6.94
N ILE A 167 10.34 -8.15 -7.80
CA ILE A 167 9.00 -7.72 -7.39
C ILE A 167 8.41 -8.73 -6.40
N PRO A 168 7.92 -8.28 -5.24
CA PRO A 168 7.20 -9.12 -4.30
C PRO A 168 5.78 -9.37 -4.80
N ILE A 169 5.49 -10.57 -5.25
CA ILE A 169 4.12 -10.99 -5.59
C ILE A 169 3.45 -11.65 -4.38
N PRO A 170 2.09 -11.67 -4.31
CA PRO A 170 1.37 -12.27 -3.20
C PRO A 170 1.72 -13.74 -2.97
N PRO A 171 1.92 -14.17 -1.70
CA PRO A 171 2.33 -15.55 -1.39
C PRO A 171 1.33 -16.62 -1.85
N TYR A 172 0.01 -16.30 -1.89
CA TYR A 172 -1.03 -17.24 -2.32
C TYR A 172 -0.95 -17.63 -3.80
N LEU A 173 -0.14 -16.91 -4.60
CA LEU A 173 0.14 -17.30 -5.99
C LEU A 173 0.99 -18.57 -6.08
N ASN A 174 1.70 -18.95 -5.01
CA ASN A 174 2.52 -20.16 -4.90
C ASN A 174 3.51 -20.33 -6.07
N ARG A 175 4.11 -19.25 -6.54
CA ARG A 175 5.14 -19.21 -7.58
C ARG A 175 6.15 -18.09 -7.35
N ASP A 176 7.31 -18.20 -7.95
CA ASP A 176 8.27 -17.10 -8.00
C ASP A 176 7.80 -15.99 -8.97
N SER A 177 8.26 -14.76 -8.74
CA SER A 177 8.04 -13.66 -9.68
C SER A 177 8.76 -13.90 -11.00
N GLN A 178 8.09 -13.56 -12.10
CA GLN A 178 8.59 -13.70 -13.46
C GLN A 178 8.68 -12.33 -14.14
N GLN A 179 9.29 -12.26 -15.31
CA GLN A 179 9.46 -11.01 -16.06
C GLN A 179 8.14 -10.28 -16.32
N ILE A 180 7.07 -11.01 -16.54
CA ILE A 180 5.73 -10.43 -16.74
C ILE A 180 5.23 -9.65 -15.51
N ASP A 181 5.61 -10.04 -14.30
CA ASP A 181 5.14 -9.40 -13.08
C ASP A 181 5.69 -7.97 -12.91
N TYR A 182 6.87 -7.69 -13.47
CA TYR A 182 7.47 -6.35 -13.41
C TYR A 182 6.62 -5.28 -14.08
N THR A 183 5.82 -5.65 -15.05
CA THR A 183 4.87 -4.76 -15.73
C THR A 183 3.43 -4.98 -15.30
N ARG A 184 3.05 -6.23 -15.00
CA ARG A 184 1.64 -6.57 -14.73
C ARG A 184 1.24 -6.39 -13.27
N TYR A 185 2.18 -6.48 -12.32
CA TYR A 185 1.93 -6.20 -10.91
C TYR A 185 2.19 -4.71 -10.58
N GLN A 186 1.82 -3.83 -11.51
CA GLN A 186 1.81 -2.38 -11.41
C GLN A 186 0.50 -1.82 -11.99
N THR A 187 -0.03 -0.77 -11.38
CA THR A 187 -1.14 -0.03 -11.96
C THR A 187 -0.63 0.90 -13.07
N VAL A 188 -1.49 1.20 -14.03
CA VAL A 188 -1.14 2.09 -15.16
C VAL A 188 -1.01 3.56 -14.75
N TYR A 189 -1.45 3.90 -13.56
CA TYR A 189 -1.41 5.25 -12.97
C TYR A 189 -0.41 5.38 -11.80
N SER A 190 0.41 4.38 -11.55
CA SER A 190 1.44 4.43 -10.49
C SER A 190 2.51 5.47 -10.81
N LYS A 191 2.88 6.28 -9.80
CA LYS A 191 3.82 7.41 -9.92
C LYS A 191 4.95 7.37 -8.92
N PHE A 192 4.62 7.19 -7.63
CA PHE A 192 5.58 7.32 -6.53
C PHE A 192 6.04 5.96 -6.04
N GLU A 193 7.34 5.73 -6.04
CA GLU A 193 7.93 4.50 -5.51
C GLU A 193 7.79 4.42 -3.99
N GLY A 194 7.68 3.19 -3.45
CA GLY A 194 7.64 2.97 -2.00
C GLY A 194 6.59 1.97 -1.51
N SER A 195 5.83 1.33 -2.39
CA SER A 195 4.95 0.23 -2.02
C SER A 195 5.60 -1.11 -2.27
N VAL A 196 5.38 -2.07 -1.37
CA VAL A 196 5.80 -3.47 -1.56
C VAL A 196 4.68 -4.36 -2.06
N ALA A 197 3.44 -3.86 -2.10
CA ALA A 197 2.29 -4.53 -2.71
C ALA A 197 1.52 -3.58 -3.60
N ALA A 198 1.05 -4.10 -4.75
CA ALA A 198 0.21 -3.32 -5.64
C ALA A 198 -1.19 -3.09 -5.06
N PRO A 199 -1.84 -1.93 -5.30
CA PRO A 199 -3.27 -1.76 -5.06
C PRO A 199 -4.05 -2.60 -6.09
N THR A 200 -4.27 -3.88 -5.76
CA THR A 200 -4.68 -4.93 -6.71
C THR A 200 -5.98 -4.63 -7.45
N ALA A 201 -6.93 -3.93 -6.85
CA ALA A 201 -8.15 -3.48 -7.53
C ALA A 201 -7.84 -2.59 -8.75
N GLY A 202 -6.73 -1.85 -8.70
CA GLY A 202 -6.29 -0.98 -9.78
C GLY A 202 -5.61 -1.69 -10.94
N LEU A 203 -5.24 -2.97 -10.80
CA LEU A 203 -4.52 -3.71 -11.83
C LEU A 203 -5.35 -3.98 -13.09
N HIS A 204 -6.66 -3.85 -13.01
CA HIS A 204 -7.58 -4.08 -14.12
C HIS A 204 -7.78 -2.86 -15.03
N PHE A 205 -7.39 -1.67 -14.58
CA PHE A 205 -7.46 -0.47 -15.41
C PHE A 205 -6.44 -0.49 -16.55
N THR A 206 -6.85 0.07 -17.68
CA THR A 206 -5.99 0.38 -18.83
C THR A 206 -6.06 1.88 -19.12
N PRO A 207 -5.08 2.47 -19.82
CA PRO A 207 -5.15 3.87 -20.23
C PRO A 207 -6.41 4.18 -21.06
N GLU A 208 -6.81 3.25 -21.94
CA GLU A 208 -7.98 3.37 -22.81
C GLU A 208 -9.29 3.39 -21.99
N LEU A 209 -9.39 2.51 -20.97
CA LEU A 209 -10.56 2.49 -20.09
C LEU A 209 -10.65 3.80 -19.28
N ILE A 210 -9.53 4.29 -18.73
CA ILE A 210 -9.48 5.56 -18.01
C ILE A 210 -9.91 6.72 -18.93
N ALA A 211 -9.41 6.77 -20.16
CA ALA A 211 -9.81 7.78 -21.14
C ALA A 211 -11.30 7.70 -21.48
N SER A 212 -11.84 6.51 -21.68
CA SER A 212 -13.26 6.28 -21.95
C SER A 212 -14.16 6.72 -20.78
N LEU A 213 -13.78 6.36 -19.55
CA LEU A 213 -14.49 6.79 -18.34
C LEU A 213 -14.47 8.32 -18.19
N GLY A 214 -13.31 8.96 -18.44
CA GLY A 214 -13.18 10.41 -18.44
C GLY A 214 -14.07 11.09 -19.48
N ALA A 215 -14.14 10.53 -20.70
CA ALA A 215 -15.04 11.03 -21.74
C ALA A 215 -16.52 10.87 -21.37
N ALA A 216 -16.85 9.90 -20.52
CA ALA A 216 -18.19 9.68 -19.98
C ALA A 216 -18.47 10.55 -18.72
N GLY A 217 -17.57 11.47 -18.34
CA GLY A 217 -17.77 12.39 -17.23
C GLY A 217 -17.33 11.87 -15.85
N VAL A 218 -16.65 10.73 -15.79
CA VAL A 218 -16.04 10.23 -14.55
C VAL A 218 -14.79 11.05 -14.23
N GLU A 219 -14.68 11.54 -13.01
CA GLU A 219 -13.49 12.24 -12.53
C GLU A 219 -12.52 11.27 -11.84
N PHE A 220 -11.26 11.68 -11.78
CA PHE A 220 -10.19 10.90 -11.14
C PHE A 220 -9.43 11.75 -10.14
N GLU A 221 -9.11 11.13 -8.99
CA GLU A 221 -8.29 11.74 -7.96
C GLU A 221 -7.31 10.71 -7.39
N GLU A 222 -6.25 11.18 -6.75
CA GLU A 222 -5.16 10.34 -6.29
C GLU A 222 -4.83 10.59 -4.83
N VAL A 223 -4.55 9.50 -4.12
CA VAL A 223 -3.89 9.49 -2.81
C VAL A 223 -2.59 8.72 -2.92
N THR A 224 -1.62 9.06 -2.08
CA THR A 224 -0.35 8.32 -2.02
C THR A 224 -0.34 7.52 -0.72
N LEU A 225 -0.37 6.19 -0.81
CA LEU A 225 -0.29 5.29 0.32
C LEU A 225 0.81 4.26 0.09
N HIS A 226 1.85 4.30 0.91
CA HIS A 226 2.92 3.31 0.91
C HIS A 226 2.44 2.02 1.58
N VAL A 227 2.11 1.02 0.76
CA VAL A 227 1.60 -0.27 1.24
C VAL A 227 2.75 -1.11 1.75
N GLY A 228 2.76 -1.39 3.04
CA GLY A 228 3.76 -2.22 3.69
C GLY A 228 3.53 -3.73 3.48
N ALA A 229 4.54 -4.55 3.85
CA ALA A 229 4.47 -6.00 3.73
C ALA A 229 3.50 -6.67 4.71
N GLY A 230 3.00 -5.94 5.69
CA GLY A 230 1.93 -6.42 6.57
C GLY A 230 0.70 -6.93 5.81
N THR A 231 0.46 -6.40 4.59
CA THR A 231 -0.58 -6.89 3.67
C THR A 231 -0.43 -8.39 3.30
N PHE A 232 0.78 -8.95 3.39
CA PHE A 232 1.03 -10.36 3.12
C PHE A 232 0.95 -11.26 4.37
N LEU A 233 0.73 -10.67 5.54
CA LEU A 233 0.64 -11.42 6.79
C LEU A 233 -0.81 -11.89 7.01
N PRO A 234 -1.05 -13.21 7.11
CA PRO A 234 -2.37 -13.72 7.42
C PRO A 234 -2.74 -13.39 8.87
N VAL A 235 -4.03 -13.18 9.13
CA VAL A 235 -4.59 -13.18 10.47
C VAL A 235 -4.41 -14.59 11.05
N LYS A 236 -3.83 -14.69 12.24
CA LYS A 236 -3.51 -15.98 12.89
C LYS A 236 -4.36 -16.25 14.13
N ASP A 237 -5.01 -15.24 14.64
CA ASP A 237 -5.89 -15.32 15.80
C ASP A 237 -7.32 -15.61 15.33
N ASP A 238 -8.06 -16.43 16.06
CA ASP A 238 -9.47 -16.68 15.78
C ASP A 238 -10.32 -15.42 15.95
N ASP A 239 -9.86 -14.49 16.79
CA ASP A 239 -10.42 -13.15 16.90
C ASP A 239 -9.59 -12.14 16.10
N ALA A 240 -10.14 -11.69 14.96
CA ALA A 240 -9.48 -10.71 14.11
C ALA A 240 -9.17 -9.38 14.83
N CYS A 241 -9.89 -9.05 15.92
CA CYS A 241 -9.61 -7.84 16.72
C CYS A 241 -8.25 -7.89 17.42
N ARG A 242 -7.70 -9.07 17.66
CA ARG A 242 -6.37 -9.27 18.26
C ARG A 242 -5.23 -9.18 17.25
N HIS A 243 -5.56 -9.18 15.97
CA HIS A 243 -4.55 -8.95 14.93
C HIS A 243 -4.09 -7.49 14.97
N ALA A 244 -2.81 -7.27 15.31
CA ALA A 244 -2.23 -5.94 15.28
C ALA A 244 -2.03 -5.49 13.82
N MET A 245 -2.75 -4.45 13.42
CA MET A 245 -2.57 -3.84 12.11
C MET A 245 -1.23 -3.13 12.02
N HIS A 246 -0.53 -3.33 10.91
CA HIS A 246 0.71 -2.62 10.61
C HIS A 246 0.44 -1.14 10.30
N THR A 247 1.45 -0.31 10.55
CA THR A 247 1.43 1.10 10.18
C THR A 247 1.65 1.25 8.68
N GLU A 248 0.88 2.12 8.06
CA GLU A 248 1.06 2.52 6.66
C GLU A 248 1.09 4.05 6.57
N HIS A 249 2.08 4.59 5.89
CA HIS A 249 2.24 6.02 5.66
C HIS A 249 1.47 6.47 4.42
N PHE A 250 0.81 7.61 4.51
CA PHE A 250 0.09 8.17 3.38
C PHE A 250 0.23 9.69 3.31
N GLU A 251 0.01 10.21 2.13
CA GLU A 251 0.02 11.63 1.84
C GLU A 251 -1.24 12.02 1.07
N ILE A 252 -1.79 13.19 1.39
CA ILE A 252 -2.92 13.77 0.66
C ILE A 252 -2.64 15.24 0.36
N ARG A 253 -2.89 15.67 -0.86
CA ARG A 253 -2.77 17.07 -1.27
C ARG A 253 -4.00 17.87 -0.86
N ARG A 254 -3.80 19.14 -0.53
CA ARG A 254 -4.90 20.07 -0.23
C ARG A 254 -5.92 20.10 -1.39
N THR A 255 -5.45 20.18 -2.62
CA THR A 255 -6.32 20.16 -3.81
C THR A 255 -7.15 18.88 -3.91
N THR A 256 -6.63 17.74 -3.45
CA THR A 256 -7.39 16.48 -3.36
C THR A 256 -8.53 16.61 -2.34
N VAL A 257 -8.26 17.20 -1.16
CA VAL A 257 -9.30 17.42 -0.13
C VAL A 257 -10.40 18.37 -0.64
N GLU A 258 -10.01 19.45 -1.34
CA GLU A 258 -10.95 20.39 -1.99
C GLU A 258 -11.87 19.66 -2.99
N ARG A 259 -11.30 18.80 -3.83
CA ARG A 259 -12.06 18.05 -4.84
C ARG A 259 -12.97 16.98 -4.22
N LEU A 260 -12.50 16.28 -3.17
CA LEU A 260 -13.34 15.34 -2.41
C LEU A 260 -14.55 16.05 -1.80
N LEU A 261 -14.36 17.25 -1.25
CA LEU A 261 -15.43 18.05 -0.70
C LEU A 261 -16.42 18.52 -1.78
N HIS A 262 -15.91 18.96 -2.94
CA HIS A 262 -16.73 19.36 -4.07
C HIS A 262 -17.57 18.21 -4.64
N ARG A 263 -17.00 17.00 -4.67
CA ARG A 263 -17.64 15.76 -5.16
C ARG A 263 -18.23 14.88 -4.05
N TRP A 264 -18.52 15.49 -2.91
CA TRP A 264 -19.13 14.78 -1.80
C TRP A 264 -20.38 14.00 -2.22
N GLY A 265 -20.46 12.73 -1.83
CA GLY A 265 -21.55 11.82 -2.21
C GLY A 265 -21.37 11.08 -3.55
N HIS A 266 -20.31 11.41 -4.32
CA HIS A 266 -19.98 10.76 -5.59
C HIS A 266 -18.60 10.09 -5.59
N ILE A 267 -17.99 9.91 -4.41
CA ILE A 267 -16.66 9.34 -4.24
C ILE A 267 -16.72 7.81 -4.34
N VAL A 268 -15.91 7.24 -5.18
CA VAL A 268 -15.72 5.79 -5.34
C VAL A 268 -14.25 5.45 -5.11
N ALA A 269 -13.95 4.81 -3.99
CA ALA A 269 -12.59 4.40 -3.66
C ALA A 269 -12.18 3.13 -4.43
N VAL A 270 -11.04 3.18 -5.12
CA VAL A 270 -10.50 2.02 -5.86
C VAL A 270 -9.57 1.23 -4.95
N GLY A 271 -10.08 0.13 -4.42
CA GLY A 271 -9.39 -0.79 -3.53
C GLY A 271 -9.44 -0.40 -2.05
N THR A 272 -9.22 -1.39 -1.20
CA THR A 272 -9.24 -1.23 0.26
C THR A 272 -8.16 -0.25 0.76
N THR A 273 -7.07 -0.11 0.04
CA THR A 273 -6.02 0.88 0.31
C THR A 273 -6.55 2.31 0.25
N SER A 274 -7.27 2.66 -0.81
CA SER A 274 -7.92 3.98 -0.96
C SER A 274 -9.02 4.18 0.08
N VAL A 275 -9.89 3.18 0.30
CA VAL A 275 -10.93 3.20 1.34
C VAL A 275 -10.34 3.54 2.70
N ARG A 276 -9.33 2.78 3.15
CA ARG A 276 -8.72 2.99 4.46
C ARG A 276 -8.02 4.35 4.56
N THR A 277 -7.46 4.86 3.48
CA THR A 277 -6.85 6.19 3.47
C THR A 277 -7.91 7.27 3.64
N LEU A 278 -8.98 7.23 2.84
CA LEU A 278 -10.07 8.19 2.93
C LEU A 278 -10.72 8.20 4.33
N GLU A 279 -11.08 7.03 4.85
CA GLU A 279 -11.66 6.93 6.18
C GLU A 279 -10.73 7.46 7.29
N SER A 280 -9.40 7.32 7.13
CA SER A 280 -8.43 7.88 8.09
C SER A 280 -8.45 9.40 8.14
N LEU A 281 -8.87 10.08 7.06
CA LEU A 281 -9.00 11.54 7.06
C LEU A 281 -10.02 12.02 8.09
N ALA A 282 -11.09 11.26 8.31
CA ALA A 282 -12.11 11.58 9.32
C ALA A 282 -11.52 11.54 10.74
N ALA A 283 -10.63 10.59 11.03
CA ALA A 283 -9.95 10.54 12.33
C ALA A 283 -8.96 11.69 12.52
N LEU A 284 -8.18 12.04 11.49
CA LEU A 284 -7.28 13.18 11.54
C LEU A 284 -8.04 14.49 11.76
N ALA A 285 -9.14 14.69 11.04
CA ALA A 285 -9.99 15.85 11.22
C ALA A 285 -10.61 15.93 12.63
N TRP A 286 -11.03 14.78 13.17
CA TRP A 286 -11.54 14.69 14.53
C TRP A 286 -10.46 15.04 15.58
N ARG A 287 -9.19 14.63 15.38
CA ARG A 287 -8.07 15.06 16.21
C ARG A 287 -7.84 16.57 16.15
N ILE A 288 -7.84 17.14 14.92
CA ILE A 288 -7.72 18.58 14.73
C ILE A 288 -8.78 19.33 15.54
N ARG A 289 -10.03 18.91 15.47
CA ARG A 289 -11.14 19.53 16.24
C ARG A 289 -10.94 19.46 17.74
N ARG A 290 -10.41 18.37 18.26
CA ARG A 290 -10.24 18.13 19.69
C ARG A 290 -8.92 18.67 20.26
N GLU A 291 -7.85 18.56 19.52
CA GLU A 291 -6.48 18.73 19.98
C GLU A 291 -5.77 19.89 19.25
N GLY A 292 -6.40 20.45 18.21
CA GLY A 292 -5.83 21.52 17.38
C GLY A 292 -4.82 21.05 16.34
N SER A 293 -4.44 19.76 16.34
CA SER A 293 -3.46 19.18 15.43
C SER A 293 -3.85 17.75 15.05
N PRO A 294 -3.53 17.27 13.82
CA PRO A 294 -3.68 15.88 13.45
C PRO A 294 -2.68 14.96 14.14
N ASP A 295 -1.62 15.51 14.76
CA ASP A 295 -0.48 14.79 15.34
C ASP A 295 0.12 13.79 14.30
N GLU A 296 0.82 14.33 13.31
CA GLU A 296 1.38 13.59 12.17
C GLU A 296 2.33 12.45 12.59
N MET A 297 2.93 12.56 13.78
CA MET A 297 3.82 11.54 14.34
C MET A 297 3.06 10.36 14.96
N ARG A 298 1.76 10.50 15.21
CA ARG A 298 0.90 9.46 15.77
C ARG A 298 0.02 8.84 14.70
N ALA A 299 0.23 7.57 14.41
CA ALA A 299 -0.65 6.85 13.49
C ALA A 299 -2.12 6.92 13.94
N VAL A 300 -3.04 6.99 12.99
CA VAL A 300 -4.46 6.75 13.26
C VAL A 300 -4.61 5.33 13.77
N GLY A 301 -5.02 5.18 15.03
CA GLY A 301 -5.09 3.91 15.74
C GLY A 301 -6.11 2.95 15.13
N GLN A 302 -5.91 1.65 15.39
CA GLN A 302 -6.69 0.56 14.80
C GLN A 302 -8.20 0.74 14.95
N TRP A 303 -8.66 1.29 16.09
CA TRP A 303 -10.07 1.45 16.43
C TRP A 303 -10.53 2.91 16.55
N GLU A 304 -9.64 3.86 16.28
CA GLU A 304 -9.90 5.30 16.51
C GLU A 304 -11.09 5.84 15.71
N LEU A 305 -11.37 5.28 14.55
CA LEU A 305 -12.55 5.65 13.76
C LEU A 305 -13.88 5.43 14.50
N TYR A 306 -13.92 4.50 15.44
CA TYR A 306 -15.13 4.14 16.17
C TYR A 306 -15.38 5.05 17.39
N ASP A 307 -14.39 5.84 17.78
CA ASP A 307 -14.50 6.85 18.85
C ASP A 307 -15.07 8.17 18.33
N ILE A 308 -15.22 8.31 17.02
CA ILE A 308 -15.77 9.49 16.39
C ILE A 308 -17.30 9.48 16.54
N PRO A 309 -17.93 10.54 17.09
CA PRO A 309 -19.38 10.60 17.25
C PRO A 309 -20.13 10.41 15.93
N ALA A 310 -21.28 9.73 15.98
CA ALA A 310 -22.10 9.50 14.78
C ALA A 310 -22.63 10.79 14.15
N SER A 311 -22.72 11.86 14.93
CA SER A 311 -23.13 13.19 14.47
C SER A 311 -22.04 13.94 13.70
N TYR A 312 -20.77 13.52 13.80
CA TYR A 312 -19.67 14.12 13.06
C TYR A 312 -19.63 13.51 11.65
N THR A 313 -19.97 14.30 10.67
CA THR A 313 -20.10 13.85 9.28
C THR A 313 -18.75 13.86 8.57
N GLY A 314 -18.63 13.06 7.52
CA GLY A 314 -17.43 13.09 6.69
C GLY A 314 -17.24 14.41 5.95
N ARG A 315 -18.35 15.10 5.60
CA ARG A 315 -18.27 16.44 5.03
C ARG A 315 -17.63 17.43 6.00
N GLU A 316 -18.08 17.44 7.26
CA GLU A 316 -17.45 18.26 8.31
C GLU A 316 -15.98 17.90 8.50
N ALA A 317 -15.64 16.61 8.38
CA ALA A 317 -14.26 16.17 8.48
C ALA A 317 -13.37 16.74 7.36
N LEU A 318 -13.84 16.71 6.12
CA LEU A 318 -13.09 17.31 5.00
C LEU A 318 -13.00 18.84 5.12
N GLU A 319 -14.05 19.52 5.56
CA GLU A 319 -14.06 20.98 5.80
C GLU A 319 -13.06 21.35 6.91
N GLU A 320 -13.01 20.61 8.02
CA GLU A 320 -12.06 20.81 9.13
C GLU A 320 -10.62 20.59 8.68
N LEU A 321 -10.38 19.51 7.92
CA LEU A 321 -9.07 19.19 7.41
C LEU A 321 -8.57 20.25 6.43
N LEU A 322 -9.42 20.69 5.51
CA LEU A 322 -9.11 21.75 4.56
C LEU A 322 -8.76 23.05 5.27
N ALA A 323 -9.59 23.48 6.21
CA ALA A 323 -9.37 24.69 7.00
C ALA A 323 -8.07 24.62 7.82
N TYR A 324 -7.70 23.42 8.34
CA TYR A 324 -6.42 23.21 9.00
C TYR A 324 -5.25 23.37 8.03
N MET A 325 -5.33 22.74 6.85
CA MET A 325 -4.26 22.82 5.84
C MET A 325 -4.06 24.25 5.33
N GLU A 326 -5.15 25.02 5.15
CA GLU A 326 -5.09 26.42 4.75
C GLU A 326 -4.45 27.30 5.83
N ARG A 327 -4.88 27.18 7.08
CA ARG A 327 -4.33 27.98 8.22
C ARG A 327 -2.84 27.75 8.44
N ASN A 328 -2.34 26.55 8.11
CA ASN A 328 -0.94 26.17 8.30
C ASN A 328 -0.13 26.20 6.99
N ASP A 329 -0.70 26.71 5.90
CA ASP A 329 -0.09 26.78 4.56
C ASP A 329 0.47 25.42 4.08
N LEU A 330 -0.27 24.35 4.36
CA LEU A 330 0.11 22.99 3.97
C LEU A 330 -0.43 22.68 2.56
N GLY A 331 0.46 22.47 1.60
CA GLY A 331 0.10 21.94 0.28
C GLY A 331 -0.20 20.44 0.30
N THR A 332 0.43 19.71 1.24
CA THR A 332 0.27 18.26 1.43
C THR A 332 0.27 17.95 2.92
N LEU A 333 -0.62 17.08 3.35
CA LEU A 333 -0.63 16.49 4.68
C LEU A 333 -0.05 15.08 4.61
N LYS A 334 0.93 14.80 5.48
CA LYS A 334 1.54 13.48 5.67
C LYS A 334 1.01 12.87 6.97
N ALA A 335 0.64 11.61 6.95
CA ALA A 335 0.13 10.92 8.13
C ALA A 335 0.37 9.42 8.02
N SER A 336 0.02 8.69 9.08
CA SER A 336 0.08 7.25 9.10
C SER A 336 -1.17 6.64 9.74
N LYS A 337 -1.46 5.38 9.42
CA LYS A 337 -2.65 4.69 9.88
C LYS A 337 -2.42 3.22 10.17
N GLN A 338 -3.23 2.69 11.11
CA GLN A 338 -3.32 1.28 11.48
C GLN A 338 -4.78 0.80 11.48
N ILE A 339 -5.69 1.56 10.88
CA ILE A 339 -7.14 1.33 11.03
C ILE A 339 -7.58 -0.06 10.59
N MET A 340 -8.55 -0.61 11.31
CA MET A 340 -9.34 -1.76 10.93
C MET A 340 -10.79 -1.33 10.72
N ILE A 341 -11.42 -1.83 9.66
CA ILE A 341 -12.84 -1.59 9.36
C ILE A 341 -13.57 -2.91 9.54
N GLU A 342 -14.51 -2.94 10.46
CA GLU A 342 -15.35 -4.12 10.70
C GLU A 342 -16.23 -4.43 9.49
N PRO A 343 -16.44 -5.70 9.15
CA PRO A 343 -17.29 -6.09 8.03
C PRO A 343 -18.76 -5.72 8.22
N LEU A 344 -19.21 -5.66 9.47
CA LEU A 344 -20.60 -5.38 9.84
C LEU A 344 -20.67 -4.20 10.80
N GLY A 345 -21.58 -3.28 10.54
CA GLY A 345 -21.88 -2.17 11.45
C GLY A 345 -20.98 -0.95 11.34
N TYR A 346 -19.97 -0.94 10.47
CA TYR A 346 -19.17 0.26 10.23
C TYR A 346 -20.00 1.30 9.46
N ARG A 347 -19.98 2.53 9.93
CA ARG A 347 -20.61 3.66 9.25
C ARG A 347 -19.57 4.43 8.45
N TRP A 348 -19.63 4.33 7.15
CA TRP A 348 -18.78 5.06 6.21
C TRP A 348 -18.88 6.56 6.43
N ARG A 349 -17.75 7.24 6.38
CA ARG A 349 -17.68 8.67 6.65
C ARG A 349 -17.32 9.48 5.42
N ILE A 350 -16.41 8.96 4.59
CA ILE A 350 -15.96 9.65 3.38
C ILE A 350 -16.20 8.82 2.13
#